data_fb1b6e9b0cb890306e9f8d5b7170a872
#
_entry.id   fb1b6e9b0cb890306e9f8d5b7170a872
#
_cell.length_a   1.000
_cell.length_b   1.000
_cell.length_c   1.000
_cell.angle_alpha   90.00
_cell.angle_beta   90.00
_cell.angle_gamma   90.00
#
_symmetry.space_group_name_H-M   'P 1'
#
loop_
_entity.id
_entity.type
_entity.pdbx_description
1 polymer ?
#
loop_
_entity_poly.entity_id
_entity_poly.type
_entity_poly.pdbx_seq_one_letter_code
_entity_poly.pdbx_strand_id
1 'polypeptide(L)' 'MYPRIKDLREDSDLSQIQIAAQLNCSQQAYSNYELGRRDVPTAMLIRIAQLHKTSVDYVLGLTDIRQPYPKSER' A
#
# COMPACT_ATOMS: atom_id res chain seq x y z
N MET A 1 -4.38 -9.76 6.38
CA MET A 1 -3.46 -9.80 5.24
C MET A 1 -4.07 -9.10 4.05
N TYR A 2 -3.29 -8.29 3.36
CA TYR A 2 -3.78 -7.51 2.23
C TYR A 2 -3.00 -7.90 0.97
N PRO A 3 -3.47 -8.91 0.21
CA PRO A 3 -2.71 -9.44 -0.94
C PRO A 3 -2.38 -8.38 -2.01
N ARG A 4 -3.20 -7.35 -2.14
CA ARG A 4 -2.97 -6.29 -3.14
C ARG A 4 -1.73 -5.45 -2.87
N ILE A 5 -1.26 -5.38 -1.62
CA ILE A 5 -0.04 -4.64 -1.30
C ILE A 5 1.14 -5.21 -2.09
N LYS A 6 1.30 -6.52 -2.08
CA LYS A 6 2.35 -7.18 -2.83
C LYS A 6 2.15 -7.02 -4.34
N ASP A 7 0.91 -7.21 -4.80
CA ASP A 7 0.59 -7.09 -6.22
C ASP A 7 0.90 -5.69 -6.74
N LEU A 8 0.52 -4.66 -5.99
CA LEU A 8 0.80 -3.27 -6.38
C LEU A 8 2.31 -3.00 -6.44
N ARG A 9 3.07 -3.53 -5.47
CA ARG A 9 4.51 -3.38 -5.46
C ARG A 9 5.14 -4.03 -6.69
N GLU A 10 4.75 -5.26 -6.98
CA GLU A 10 5.29 -6.02 -8.10
C GLU A 10 4.92 -5.38 -9.44
N ASP A 11 3.69 -4.87 -9.56
CA ASP A 11 3.24 -4.17 -10.76
C ASP A 11 4.03 -2.88 -11.00
N SER A 12 4.58 -2.29 -9.96
CA SER A 12 5.40 -1.09 -10.04
C SER A 12 6.90 -1.39 -10.21
N ASP A 13 7.26 -2.65 -10.32
CA ASP A 13 8.65 -3.10 -10.45
C ASP A 13 9.55 -2.65 -9.29
N LEU A 14 8.98 -2.56 -8.09
CA LEU A 14 9.71 -2.14 -6.90
C LEU A 14 10.10 -3.36 -6.05
N SER A 15 11.34 -3.36 -5.54
CA SER A 15 11.74 -4.30 -4.50
C SER A 15 11.14 -3.88 -3.15
N GLN A 16 11.16 -4.78 -2.16
CA GLN A 16 10.72 -4.42 -0.81
C GLN A 16 11.57 -3.31 -0.21
N ILE A 17 12.88 -3.32 -0.48
CA ILE A 17 13.79 -2.26 0.00
C ILE A 17 13.39 -0.92 -0.59
N GLN A 18 13.13 -0.88 -1.89
CA GLN A 18 12.78 0.35 -2.58
C GLN A 18 11.47 0.94 -2.09
N ILE A 19 10.42 0.11 -1.97
CA ILE A 19 9.12 0.61 -1.53
C ILE A 19 9.15 1.01 -0.05
N ALA A 20 9.87 0.28 0.79
CA ALA A 20 10.02 0.63 2.20
C ALA A 20 10.66 2.02 2.35
N ALA A 21 11.67 2.31 1.54
CA ALA A 21 12.32 3.62 1.53
C ALA A 21 11.31 4.73 1.15
N GLN A 22 10.49 4.48 0.15
CA GLN A 22 9.48 5.46 -0.28
C GLN A 22 8.37 5.66 0.76
N LEU A 23 8.05 4.61 1.51
CA LEU A 23 7.05 4.68 2.58
C LEU A 23 7.65 5.14 3.91
N ASN A 24 8.96 5.37 3.94
CA ASN A 24 9.68 5.81 5.13
C ASN A 24 9.55 4.81 6.29
N CYS A 25 9.67 3.53 5.98
CA CYS A 25 9.68 2.47 6.98
C CYS A 25 10.82 1.49 6.68
N SER A 26 11.10 0.59 7.63
CA SER A 26 12.12 -0.43 7.43
C SER A 26 11.61 -1.52 6.48
N GLN A 27 12.55 -2.19 5.81
CA GLN A 27 12.20 -3.34 4.98
C GLN A 27 11.51 -4.43 5.81
N GLN A 28 11.98 -4.65 7.02
CA GLN A 28 11.41 -5.66 7.91
C GLN A 28 9.95 -5.36 8.24
N ALA A 29 9.63 -4.09 8.56
CA ALA A 29 8.27 -3.69 8.83
C ALA A 29 7.38 -3.89 7.59
N TYR A 30 7.86 -3.44 6.44
CA TYR A 30 7.11 -3.59 5.19
C TYR A 30 6.87 -5.07 4.85
N SER A 31 7.92 -5.90 4.98
CA SER A 31 7.82 -7.34 4.75
C SER A 31 6.74 -7.98 5.63
N ASN A 32 6.68 -7.59 6.90
CA ASN A 32 5.67 -8.10 7.82
C ASN A 32 4.26 -7.71 7.38
N TYR A 33 4.09 -6.55 6.75
CA TYR A 33 2.80 -6.15 6.18
C TYR A 33 2.38 -7.08 5.04
N GLU A 34 3.29 -7.39 4.11
CA GLU A 34 2.98 -8.29 3.00
C GLU A 34 2.69 -9.71 3.47
N LEU A 35 3.40 -10.18 4.49
CA LEU A 35 3.25 -11.53 5.02
C LEU A 35 2.03 -11.68 5.94
N GLY A 36 1.38 -10.59 6.29
CA GLY A 36 0.24 -10.62 7.21
C GLY A 36 0.63 -10.86 8.66
N ARG A 37 1.91 -10.70 9.00
CA ARG A 37 2.39 -10.87 10.39
C ARG A 37 2.10 -9.66 11.24
N ARG A 38 1.79 -8.54 10.64
CA ARG A 38 1.53 -7.29 11.32
C ARG A 38 0.47 -6.52 10.55
N ASP A 39 -0.50 -5.96 11.26
CA ASP A 39 -1.51 -5.10 10.63
C ASP A 39 -0.88 -3.81 10.13
N VAL A 40 -1.38 -3.33 9.00
CA VAL A 40 -0.92 -2.08 8.44
C VAL A 40 -1.64 -0.93 9.14
N PRO A 41 -0.92 0.00 9.78
CA PRO A 41 -1.57 1.17 10.39
C PRO A 41 -2.33 1.99 9.35
N THR A 42 -3.40 2.65 9.78
CA THR A 42 -4.22 3.45 8.87
C THR A 42 -3.40 4.48 8.10
N ALA A 43 -2.50 5.19 8.78
CA ALA A 43 -1.64 6.18 8.11
C ALA A 43 -0.78 5.53 7.01
N MET A 44 -0.31 4.31 7.24
CA MET A 44 0.49 3.58 6.25
C MET A 44 -0.39 3.12 5.08
N LEU A 45 -1.62 2.69 5.33
CA LEU A 45 -2.56 2.34 4.27
C LEU A 45 -2.79 3.53 3.33
N ILE A 46 -2.95 4.71 3.90
CA ILE A 46 -3.14 5.94 3.11
C ILE A 46 -1.90 6.22 2.26
N ARG A 47 -0.69 6.07 2.83
CA ARG A 47 0.56 6.26 2.10
C ARG A 47 0.73 5.27 0.97
N ILE A 48 0.40 4.01 1.21
CA ILE A 48 0.46 2.95 0.19
C ILE A 48 -0.50 3.29 -0.96
N ALA A 49 -1.72 3.69 -0.63
CA ALA A 49 -2.70 4.06 -1.64
C ALA A 49 -2.23 5.28 -2.46
N GLN A 50 -1.68 6.29 -1.81
CA GLN A 50 -1.17 7.49 -2.50
C GLN A 50 0.03 7.15 -3.39
N LEU A 51 0.95 6.32 -2.91
CA LEU A 51 2.13 5.90 -3.68
C LEU A 51 1.73 5.21 -4.97
N HIS A 52 0.74 4.32 -4.89
CA HIS A 52 0.27 3.55 -6.04
C HIS A 52 -0.85 4.25 -6.81
N LYS A 53 -1.21 5.48 -6.43
CA LYS A 53 -2.26 6.28 -7.06
C LYS A 53 -3.59 5.51 -7.14
N THR A 54 -3.98 4.96 -6.00
CA THR A 54 -5.23 4.21 -5.86
C THR A 54 -5.91 4.58 -4.55
N SER A 55 -7.04 3.94 -4.24
CA SER A 55 -7.77 4.19 -3.00
C SER A 55 -7.38 3.17 -1.93
N VAL A 56 -7.61 3.52 -0.66
CA VAL A 56 -7.44 2.58 0.45
C VAL A 56 -8.41 1.41 0.28
N ASP A 57 -9.62 1.65 -0.21
CA ASP A 57 -10.59 0.58 -0.48
C ASP A 57 -10.03 -0.46 -1.44
N TYR A 58 -9.35 -0.01 -2.50
CA TYR A 58 -8.71 -0.93 -3.43
C TYR A 58 -7.60 -1.75 -2.75
N VAL A 59 -6.77 -1.08 -1.95
CA VAL A 59 -5.69 -1.75 -1.21
C VAL A 59 -6.27 -2.82 -0.27
N LEU A 60 -7.41 -2.53 0.37
CA LEU A 60 -8.07 -3.47 1.28
C LEU A 60 -8.86 -4.57 0.57
N GLY A 61 -9.05 -4.46 -0.74
CA GLY A 61 -9.83 -5.43 -1.50
C GLY A 61 -11.34 -5.22 -1.43
N LEU A 62 -11.77 -4.04 -0.99
CA LEU A 62 -13.19 -3.72 -0.86
C LEU A 62 -13.82 -3.27 -2.17
N THR A 63 -13.01 -2.94 -3.16
CA THR A 63 -13.44 -2.56 -4.50
C THR A 63 -12.42 -3.04 -5.52
N ASP A 64 -12.86 -3.29 -6.74
CA ASP A 64 -11.97 -3.60 -7.87
C ASP A 64 -11.65 -2.35 -8.72
N ILE A 65 -12.17 -1.21 -8.33
CA ILE A 65 -11.90 0.06 -9.02
C ILE A 65 -10.57 0.60 -8.50
N ARG A 66 -9.55 0.60 -9.37
CA ARG A 66 -8.21 1.03 -9.00
C ARG A 66 -8.07 2.56 -8.92
N GLN A 67 -8.88 3.31 -9.67
CA GLN A 67 -8.78 4.76 -9.69
C GLN A 67 -9.00 5.36 -8.31
N PRO A 68 -8.18 6.33 -7.89
CA PRO A 68 -8.36 6.92 -6.57
C PRO A 68 -9.61 7.79 -6.54
N TYR A 69 -10.15 7.96 -5.34
CA TYR A 69 -11.24 8.91 -5.13
C TYR A 69 -10.74 10.34 -5.37
N PRO A 70 -11.63 11.27 -5.79
CA PRO A 70 -11.26 12.67 -5.88
C PRO A 70 -10.74 13.18 -4.54
N LYS A 71 -9.73 14.07 -4.61
CA LYS A 71 -9.20 14.67 -3.39
C LYS A 71 -10.25 15.54 -2.72
N SER A 72 -10.27 15.47 -1.38
CA SER A 72 -11.13 16.36 -0.60
C SER A 72 -10.66 17.80 -0.76
N GLU A 73 -11.59 18.71 -1.06
CA GLU A 73 -11.33 20.15 -1.12
C GLU A 73 -11.56 20.74 0.25
N ARG A 74 -10.51 21.12 0.94
CA ARG A 74 -10.60 21.73 2.26
C ARG A 74 -9.55 22.81 2.42
#